data_8cc563c95dd9da4059ff065d6f3a49f9
#
_entry.id   8cc563c95dd9da4059ff065d6f3a49f9
#
_cell.length_a   1.000
_cell.length_b   1.000
_cell.length_c   1.000
_cell.angle_alpha   90.00
_cell.angle_beta   90.00
_cell.angle_gamma   90.00
#
_symmetry.space_group_name_H-M   'P 1'
#
loop_
_entity.id
_entity.type
_entity.pdbx_description
1 polymer ?
#
loop_
_entity_poly.entity_id
_entity_poly.type
_entity_poly.pdbx_seq_one_letter_code
_entity_poly.pdbx_strand_id
1 'polypeptide(L)'
;MSATTARVRPALEKNLAFLSTVGNNAPFVGLFGTVIGIIQAFDALKPPSGITGAAAAAAAQAATGRVMGTIAEALVATAIGLLVAIPAVAANNVFQRRVKAMLGSTESLTQLVLAHIHGRDYGADRPHPRRASERATQAVA
;
A
#
# COMPACT_ATOMS: atom_id res chain seq x y z
N MET A 1 -15.18 4.94 -24.25
CA MET A 1 -14.83 5.56 -22.93
C MET A 1 -13.90 4.70 -22.07
N SER A 2 -13.86 3.40 -22.22
CA SER A 2 -12.96 2.48 -21.50
C SER A 2 -11.46 2.71 -21.74
N ALA A 3 -11.05 3.20 -22.91
CA ALA A 3 -9.65 3.41 -23.26
C ALA A 3 -8.99 4.56 -22.48
N THR A 4 -9.72 5.59 -22.12
CA THR A 4 -9.18 6.75 -21.36
C THR A 4 -8.98 6.40 -19.89
N THR A 5 -9.91 5.66 -19.30
CA THR A 5 -9.82 5.18 -17.91
C THR A 5 -8.67 4.19 -17.74
N ALA A 6 -8.42 3.34 -18.76
CA ALA A 6 -7.32 2.38 -18.77
C ALA A 6 -5.93 3.05 -18.82
N ARG A 7 -5.82 4.27 -19.35
CA ARG A 7 -4.55 5.01 -19.42
C ARG A 7 -4.23 5.82 -18.16
N VAL A 8 -5.26 6.31 -17.46
CA VAL A 8 -5.08 7.16 -16.27
C VAL A 8 -4.83 6.31 -15.01
N ARG A 9 -5.43 5.14 -14.93
CA ARG A 9 -5.24 4.19 -13.81
C ARG A 9 -3.77 3.89 -13.49
N PRO A 10 -2.93 3.43 -14.44
CA PRO A 10 -1.56 3.05 -14.13
C PRO A 10 -0.68 4.23 -13.70
N ALA A 11 -0.97 5.45 -14.17
CA ALA A 11 -0.22 6.63 -13.76
C ALA A 11 -0.48 7.03 -12.29
N LEU A 12 -1.73 6.91 -11.84
CA LEU A 12 -2.11 7.15 -10.44
C LEU A 12 -1.61 6.03 -9.51
N GLU A 13 -1.67 4.78 -9.95
CA GLU A 13 -1.27 3.61 -9.16
C GLU A 13 0.24 3.50 -8.99
N LYS A 14 1.05 3.99 -9.94
CA LYS A 14 2.51 3.92 -9.88
C LYS A 14 3.10 4.65 -8.65
N ASN A 15 2.63 5.84 -8.36
CA ASN A 15 3.12 6.61 -7.21
C ASN A 15 2.61 6.05 -5.88
N LEU A 16 1.40 5.46 -5.88
CA LEU A 16 0.83 4.77 -4.73
C LEU A 16 1.57 3.45 -4.43
N ALA A 17 1.99 2.72 -5.46
CA ALA A 17 2.77 1.52 -5.30
C ALA A 17 4.12 1.80 -4.62
N PHE A 18 4.80 2.89 -5.00
CA PHE A 18 6.04 3.33 -4.34
C PHE A 18 5.81 3.65 -2.86
N LEU A 19 4.76 4.42 -2.55
CA LEU A 19 4.42 4.79 -1.18
C LEU A 19 4.08 3.56 -0.32
N SER A 20 3.37 2.59 -0.89
CA SER A 20 3.08 1.30 -0.26
C SER A 20 4.35 0.52 0.03
N THR A 21 5.28 0.46 -0.93
CA THR A 21 6.56 -0.24 -0.77
C THR A 21 7.40 0.39 0.34
N VAL A 22 7.51 1.71 0.39
CA VAL A 22 8.23 2.42 1.45
C VAL A 22 7.57 2.18 2.81
N GLY A 23 6.25 2.33 2.91
CA GLY A 23 5.54 2.13 4.16
C GLY A 23 5.71 0.72 4.73
N ASN A 24 5.67 -0.30 3.88
CA ASN A 24 5.81 -1.70 4.30
C ASN A 24 7.26 -2.10 4.62
N ASN A 25 8.26 -1.50 3.96
CA ASN A 25 9.66 -1.89 4.12
C ASN A 25 10.43 -1.00 5.12
N ALA A 26 9.99 0.23 5.39
CA ALA A 26 10.69 1.12 6.32
C ALA A 26 10.90 0.53 7.73
N PRO A 27 9.96 -0.21 8.35
CA PRO A 27 10.23 -0.86 9.64
C PRO A 27 11.34 -1.91 9.57
N PHE A 28 11.45 -2.63 8.45
CA PHE A 28 12.50 -3.63 8.25
C PHE A 28 13.88 -2.99 8.09
N VAL A 29 13.96 -1.80 7.48
CA VAL A 29 15.19 -1.02 7.41
C VAL A 29 15.62 -0.58 8.82
N GLY A 30 14.67 -0.15 9.67
CA GLY A 30 14.93 0.15 11.07
C GLY A 30 15.42 -1.08 11.85
N LEU A 31 14.78 -2.23 11.67
CA LEU A 31 15.21 -3.50 12.28
C LEU A 31 16.62 -3.90 11.81
N PHE A 32 16.92 -3.73 10.54
CA PHE A 32 18.26 -3.98 10.01
C PHE A 32 19.33 -3.10 10.71
N GLY A 33 18.98 -1.85 11.01
CA GLY A 33 19.83 -0.94 11.79
C GLY A 33 20.14 -1.50 13.19
N THR A 34 19.16 -2.12 13.88
CA THR A 34 19.43 -2.74 15.20
C THR A 34 20.36 -3.95 15.10
N VAL A 35 20.23 -4.75 14.05
CA VAL A 35 21.13 -5.91 13.82
C VAL A 35 22.58 -5.43 13.65
N ILE A 36 22.81 -4.39 12.84
CA ILE A 36 24.13 -3.79 12.67
C ILE A 36 24.65 -3.23 14.00
N GLY A 37 23.81 -2.53 14.76
CA GLY A 37 24.19 -2.00 16.07
C GLY A 37 24.61 -3.08 17.05
N ILE A 38 23.91 -4.21 17.07
CA ILE A 38 24.27 -5.37 17.93
C ILE A 38 25.62 -5.95 17.50
N ILE A 39 25.90 -6.09 16.22
CA ILE A 39 27.19 -6.55 15.70
C ILE A 39 28.32 -5.62 16.17
N GLN A 40 28.14 -4.31 16.07
CA GLN A 40 29.10 -3.33 16.53
C GLN A 40 29.29 -3.36 18.05
N ALA A 41 28.22 -3.61 18.81
CA ALA A 41 28.27 -3.76 20.25
C ALA A 41 29.15 -4.95 20.65
N PHE A 42 29.03 -6.09 19.97
CA PHE A 42 29.89 -7.26 20.19
C PHE A 42 31.33 -7.02 19.77
N ASP A 43 31.58 -6.26 18.71
CA ASP A 43 32.92 -5.87 18.31
C ASP A 43 33.61 -5.00 19.38
N ALA A 44 32.86 -4.11 20.03
CA ALA A 44 33.35 -3.26 21.09
C ALA A 44 33.74 -4.04 22.39
N LEU A 45 33.23 -5.26 22.57
CA LEU A 45 33.57 -6.14 23.69
C LEU A 45 34.87 -6.90 23.52
N LYS A 46 35.45 -6.91 22.32
CA LYS A 46 36.72 -7.62 22.08
C LYS A 46 37.86 -6.97 22.90
N PRO A 47 38.52 -7.74 23.80
CA PRO A 47 39.60 -7.18 24.62
C PRO A 47 40.77 -6.75 23.73
N PRO A 48 41.40 -5.62 24.01
CA PRO A 48 42.64 -5.25 23.32
C PRO A 48 43.73 -6.27 23.60
N SER A 49 44.41 -6.74 22.58
CA SER A 49 45.49 -7.74 22.71
C SER A 49 46.62 -7.20 23.55
N GLY A 50 47.06 -7.96 24.56
CA GLY A 50 48.28 -7.64 25.35
C GLY A 50 48.07 -6.79 26.60
N ILE A 51 46.84 -6.50 27.01
CA ILE A 51 46.55 -5.76 28.25
C ILE A 51 46.17 -6.72 29.38
N THR A 52 46.81 -6.62 30.51
CA THR A 52 46.57 -7.44 31.73
C THR A 52 46.39 -6.58 32.97
N GLY A 53 45.83 -7.16 34.04
CA GLY A 53 45.67 -6.49 35.34
C GLY A 53 44.64 -5.34 35.37
N ALA A 54 44.96 -4.27 36.11
CA ALA A 54 44.06 -3.14 36.30
C ALA A 54 43.68 -2.42 34.98
N ALA A 55 44.57 -2.41 34.02
CA ALA A 55 44.31 -1.85 32.69
C ALA A 55 43.25 -2.67 31.90
N ALA A 56 43.27 -4.00 32.04
CA ALA A 56 42.24 -4.86 31.46
C ALA A 56 40.85 -4.61 32.08
N ALA A 57 40.79 -4.40 33.41
CA ALA A 57 39.50 -4.07 34.09
C ALA A 57 38.95 -2.71 33.64
N ALA A 58 39.82 -1.69 33.52
CA ALA A 58 39.39 -0.38 33.02
C ALA A 58 38.93 -0.44 31.55
N ALA A 59 39.59 -1.23 30.72
CA ALA A 59 39.21 -1.45 29.31
C ALA A 59 37.83 -2.15 29.22
N ALA A 60 37.56 -3.14 30.06
CA ALA A 60 36.27 -3.84 30.12
C ALA A 60 35.11 -2.91 30.53
N GLN A 61 35.36 -2.03 31.52
CA GLN A 61 34.36 -1.02 31.92
C GLN A 61 34.09 -0.03 30.79
N ALA A 62 35.11 0.45 30.10
CA ALA A 62 34.95 1.34 28.95
C ALA A 62 34.21 0.64 27.78
N ALA A 63 34.48 -0.66 27.55
CA ALA A 63 33.79 -1.46 26.56
C ALA A 63 32.29 -1.58 26.88
N THR A 64 31.91 -1.80 28.15
CA THR A 64 30.52 -1.84 28.58
C THR A 64 29.80 -0.53 28.31
N GLY A 65 30.42 0.62 28.57
CA GLY A 65 29.85 1.94 28.24
C GLY A 65 29.64 2.14 26.74
N ARG A 66 30.56 1.66 25.89
CA ARG A 66 30.42 1.70 24.43
C ARG A 66 29.27 0.82 23.95
N VAL A 67 29.13 -0.39 24.49
CA VAL A 67 28.02 -1.31 24.16
C VAL A 67 26.69 -0.66 24.45
N MET A 68 26.52 -0.04 25.63
CA MET A 68 25.28 0.65 25.98
C MET A 68 24.96 1.79 25.01
N GLY A 69 25.97 2.57 24.61
CA GLY A 69 25.82 3.63 23.61
C GLY A 69 25.39 3.09 22.25
N THR A 70 26.04 2.03 21.77
CA THR A 70 25.75 1.43 20.47
C THR A 70 24.36 0.80 20.42
N ILE A 71 23.90 0.17 21.52
CA ILE A 71 22.53 -0.36 21.61
C ILE A 71 21.50 0.77 21.59
N ALA A 72 21.76 1.85 22.34
CA ALA A 72 20.86 3.01 22.35
C ALA A 72 20.73 3.62 20.95
N GLU A 73 21.83 3.78 20.22
CA GLU A 73 21.85 4.27 18.84
C GLU A 73 21.11 3.34 17.88
N ALA A 74 21.26 2.03 18.04
CA ALA A 74 20.53 1.03 17.25
C ALA A 74 19.00 1.12 17.46
N LEU A 75 18.55 1.36 18.69
CA LEU A 75 17.13 1.54 18.98
C LEU A 75 16.55 2.81 18.31
N VAL A 76 17.35 3.88 18.21
CA VAL A 76 16.95 5.10 17.49
C VAL A 76 16.71 4.80 16.02
N ALA A 77 17.55 3.95 15.38
CA ALA A 77 17.35 3.57 13.99
C ALA A 77 15.98 2.90 13.76
N THR A 78 15.54 2.03 14.67
CA THR A 78 14.19 1.43 14.60
C THR A 78 13.08 2.45 14.81
N ALA A 79 13.25 3.37 15.73
CA ALA A 79 12.27 4.44 15.97
C ALA A 79 12.09 5.32 14.72
N ILE A 80 13.17 5.65 14.03
CA ILE A 80 13.13 6.40 12.76
C ILE A 80 12.42 5.58 11.66
N GLY A 81 12.72 4.29 11.54
CA GLY A 81 12.04 3.40 10.59
C GLY A 81 10.53 3.38 10.79
N LEU A 82 10.07 3.29 12.03
CA LEU A 82 8.65 3.34 12.39
C LEU A 82 8.04 4.73 12.15
N LEU A 83 8.76 5.80 12.48
CA LEU A 83 8.32 7.17 12.26
C LEU A 83 8.05 7.47 10.78
N VAL A 84 8.83 6.89 9.88
CA VAL A 84 8.62 7.02 8.42
C VAL A 84 7.50 6.10 7.94
N ALA A 85 7.43 4.87 8.46
CA ALA A 85 6.45 3.86 8.03
C ALA A 85 5.00 4.28 8.31
N ILE A 86 4.72 4.76 9.52
CA ILE A 86 3.35 5.05 9.97
C ILE A 86 2.65 6.08 9.06
N PRO A 87 3.22 7.28 8.81
CA PRO A 87 2.59 8.24 7.92
C PRO A 87 2.54 7.77 6.47
N ALA A 88 3.53 7.01 6.00
CA ALA A 88 3.53 6.47 4.65
C ALA A 88 2.38 5.48 4.42
N VAL A 89 2.15 4.55 5.36
CA VAL A 89 1.02 3.60 5.30
C VAL A 89 -0.32 4.32 5.42
N ALA A 90 -0.44 5.29 6.34
CA ALA A 90 -1.66 6.05 6.52
C ALA A 90 -2.02 6.84 5.24
N ALA A 91 -1.06 7.53 4.65
CA ALA A 91 -1.24 8.26 3.40
C ALA A 91 -1.62 7.32 2.25
N ASN A 92 -0.92 6.18 2.11
CA ASN A 92 -1.23 5.18 1.09
C ASN A 92 -2.68 4.70 1.20
N ASN A 93 -3.16 4.38 2.41
CA ASN A 93 -4.53 3.92 2.64
C ASN A 93 -5.58 4.98 2.27
N VAL A 94 -5.34 6.25 2.61
CA VAL A 94 -6.23 7.36 2.25
C VAL A 94 -6.29 7.55 0.73
N PHE A 95 -5.14 7.56 0.07
CA PHE A 95 -5.09 7.72 -1.38
C PHE A 95 -5.74 6.55 -2.12
N GLN A 96 -5.51 5.32 -1.70
CA GLN A 96 -6.16 4.15 -2.29
C GLN A 96 -7.68 4.22 -2.19
N ARG A 97 -8.22 4.66 -1.05
CA ARG A 97 -9.66 4.85 -0.87
C ARG A 97 -10.22 5.90 -1.83
N ARG A 98 -9.51 7.02 -2.00
CA ARG A 98 -9.92 8.09 -2.94
C ARG A 98 -9.91 7.61 -4.39
N VAL A 99 -8.87 6.91 -4.81
CA VAL A 99 -8.77 6.35 -6.16
C VAL A 99 -9.89 5.36 -6.42
N LYS A 100 -10.17 4.45 -5.48
CA LYS A 100 -11.30 3.49 -5.59
C LYS A 100 -12.66 4.20 -5.68
N ALA A 101 -12.88 5.24 -4.90
CA ALA A 101 -14.13 6.01 -4.94
C ALA A 101 -14.34 6.71 -6.30
N MET A 102 -13.28 7.30 -6.87
CA MET A 102 -13.35 7.92 -8.20
C MET A 102 -13.63 6.90 -9.30
N LEU A 103 -13.01 5.73 -9.24
CA LEU A 103 -13.21 4.68 -10.24
C LEU A 103 -14.60 4.04 -10.12
N GLY A 104 -15.10 3.82 -8.91
CA GLY A 104 -16.44 3.24 -8.69
C GLY A 104 -17.57 4.12 -9.21
N SER A 105 -17.47 5.44 -9.08
CA SER A 105 -18.45 6.37 -9.65
C SER A 105 -18.47 6.35 -11.19
N THR A 106 -17.34 6.16 -11.82
CA THR A 106 -17.24 6.07 -13.28
C THR A 106 -17.85 4.77 -13.81
N GLU A 107 -17.72 3.68 -13.08
CA GLU A 107 -18.28 2.37 -13.44
C GLU A 107 -19.79 2.34 -13.34
N SER A 108 -20.37 2.95 -12.30
CA SER A 108 -21.81 3.10 -12.13
C SER A 108 -22.44 3.94 -13.25
N LEU A 109 -21.81 5.04 -13.64
CA LEU A 109 -22.27 5.87 -14.76
C LEU A 109 -22.23 5.10 -16.09
N THR A 110 -21.22 4.29 -16.32
CA THR A 110 -21.11 3.47 -17.53
C THR A 110 -22.23 2.43 -17.60
N GLN A 111 -22.56 1.78 -16.48
CA GLN A 111 -23.67 0.82 -16.41
C GLN A 111 -25.02 1.49 -16.61
N LEU A 112 -25.24 2.68 -16.06
CA LEU A 112 -26.47 3.46 -16.25
C LEU A 112 -26.66 3.85 -17.73
N VAL A 113 -25.61 4.30 -18.39
CA VAL A 113 -25.66 4.63 -19.83
C VAL A 113 -25.92 3.39 -20.68
N LEU A 114 -25.26 2.27 -20.40
CA LEU A 114 -25.50 0.99 -21.08
C LEU A 114 -26.92 0.49 -20.87
N ALA A 115 -27.46 0.54 -19.65
CA ALA A 115 -28.82 0.16 -19.35
C ALA A 115 -29.85 1.06 -20.09
N HIS A 116 -29.56 2.35 -20.21
CA HIS A 116 -30.42 3.28 -20.93
C HIS A 116 -30.43 2.98 -22.46
N ILE A 117 -29.28 2.68 -23.04
CA ILE A 117 -29.16 2.32 -24.48
C ILE A 117 -29.87 0.99 -24.74
N HIS A 118 -29.61 -0.06 -23.96
CA HIS A 118 -30.27 -1.35 -24.11
C HIS A 118 -31.79 -1.28 -23.83
N GLY A 119 -32.21 -0.47 -22.87
CA GLY A 119 -33.65 -0.25 -22.60
C GLY A 119 -34.38 0.40 -23.75
N ARG A 120 -33.75 1.22 -24.55
CA ARG A 120 -34.33 1.80 -25.78
C ARG A 120 -34.47 0.76 -26.90
N ASP A 121 -33.52 -0.12 -27.06
CA ASP A 121 -33.60 -1.19 -28.07
C ASP A 121 -34.69 -2.21 -27.73
N TYR A 122 -34.81 -2.60 -26.46
CA TYR A 122 -35.89 -3.50 -26.01
C TYR A 122 -37.30 -2.85 -26.04
N GLY A 123 -37.38 -1.52 -25.90
CA GLY A 123 -38.62 -0.78 -25.99
C GLY A 123 -39.16 -0.67 -27.41
N ALA A 124 -38.30 -0.68 -28.42
CA ALA A 124 -38.66 -0.56 -29.83
C ALA A 124 -39.21 -1.86 -30.42
N ASP A 125 -38.86 -3.02 -29.82
CA ASP A 125 -39.29 -4.34 -30.34
C ASP A 125 -40.44 -4.97 -29.56
N ARG A 126 -41.17 -4.21 -28.72
CA ARG A 126 -42.41 -4.70 -28.13
C ARG A 126 -43.52 -4.65 -29.18
N PRO A 127 -44.06 -5.79 -29.64
CA PRO A 127 -45.20 -5.80 -30.54
C PRO A 127 -46.37 -5.08 -29.85
N HIS A 128 -46.88 -4.05 -30.50
CA HIS A 128 -48.02 -3.26 -30.02
C HIS A 128 -49.17 -4.23 -29.71
N PRO A 129 -49.74 -4.23 -28.51
CA PRO A 129 -50.79 -5.18 -28.12
C PRO A 129 -52.02 -5.10 -29.05
N ARG A 130 -52.25 -3.98 -29.73
CA ARG A 130 -53.33 -3.81 -30.72
C ARG A 130 -53.17 -4.71 -31.96
N ARG A 131 -51.94 -4.98 -32.44
CA ARG A 131 -51.76 -5.85 -33.61
C ARG A 131 -51.96 -7.35 -33.28
N ALA A 132 -51.79 -7.75 -32.04
CA ALA A 132 -52.04 -9.12 -31.62
C ALA A 132 -53.56 -9.42 -31.57
N SER A 133 -54.41 -8.45 -31.14
CA SER A 133 -55.86 -8.59 -31.10
C SER A 133 -56.47 -8.59 -32.51
N GLU A 134 -55.97 -7.76 -33.44
CA GLU A 134 -56.45 -7.73 -34.84
C GLU A 134 -56.16 -9.03 -35.57
N ARG A 135 -55.01 -9.65 -35.38
CA ARG A 135 -54.65 -10.95 -35.95
C ARG A 135 -55.50 -12.11 -35.38
N ALA A 136 -55.85 -12.04 -34.11
CA ALA A 136 -56.72 -13.04 -33.45
C ALA A 136 -58.16 -12.96 -34.01
N THR A 137 -58.66 -11.75 -34.27
CA THR A 137 -59.99 -11.57 -34.84
C THR A 137 -60.11 -11.98 -36.30
N GLN A 138 -59.04 -11.82 -37.09
CA GLN A 138 -58.96 -12.26 -38.49
C GLN A 138 -58.80 -13.78 -38.68
N ALA A 139 -58.33 -14.49 -37.65
CA ALA A 139 -58.14 -15.95 -37.72
C ALA A 139 -59.43 -16.75 -37.36
N VAL A 140 -60.45 -16.08 -36.89
CA VAL A 140 -61.73 -16.71 -36.50
C VAL A 140 -62.89 -16.42 -37.49
N ALA A 141 -62.66 -15.58 -38.48
CA ALA A 141 -63.56 -15.31 -39.61
C ALA A 141 -63.16 -16.08 -40.87
#